data_9994d8db737a47208a0da827ac2605dd
#
_entry.id   9994d8db737a47208a0da827ac2605dd
#
_cell.length_a   1.000
_cell.length_b   1.000
_cell.length_c   1.000
_cell.angle_alpha   90.00
_cell.angle_beta   90.00
_cell.angle_gamma   90.00
#
_symmetry.space_group_name_H-M   'P 1'
#
loop_
_entity.id
_entity.type
_entity.pdbx_description
1 polymer ?
#
loop_
_entity_poly.entity_id
_entity_poly.type
_entity_poly.pdbx_seq_one_letter_code
_entity_poly.pdbx_strand_id
1 'polypeptide(L)'
;MKKSTTYFVSSLNGNDENDGLSESTAFKSLNKINEIELAPGDKVFLLKGSVFENEFLHLKNCGDINADMIEITSYGDNGDLPKINTNGKGVWYQDYGNELDFGGHVYKGNVSSAILLYDVENILIKDIEITNKEKFKDMESYCAADKMDRTGVAAVAKNRGTLHSITLDNLFIHDINGNVYNKHMNNGGIYITC
;
A
#
# COMPACT_ATOMS: atom_id res chain seq x y z
N MET A 1 6.79 -25.70 10.38
CA MET A 1 6.15 -24.45 9.96
C MET A 1 6.61 -23.32 10.87
N LYS A 2 6.97 -22.17 10.34
CA LYS A 2 7.24 -20.97 11.15
C LYS A 2 5.94 -20.58 11.85
N LYS A 3 6.00 -20.26 13.14
CA LYS A 3 4.82 -19.78 13.89
C LYS A 3 4.47 -18.40 13.35
N SER A 4 3.18 -18.15 13.12
CA SER A 4 2.70 -16.82 12.71
C SER A 4 3.00 -15.77 13.78
N THR A 5 3.32 -14.57 13.35
CA THR A 5 3.65 -13.42 14.20
C THR A 5 2.62 -12.34 14.03
N THR A 6 2.29 -11.65 15.13
CA THR A 6 1.47 -10.44 15.07
C THR A 6 2.35 -9.23 15.36
N TYR A 7 2.34 -8.27 14.46
CA TYR A 7 3.05 -6.99 14.59
C TYR A 7 2.06 -5.87 14.89
N PHE A 8 2.43 -4.98 15.77
CA PHE A 8 1.66 -3.80 16.17
C PHE A 8 2.37 -2.53 15.71
N VAL A 9 1.61 -1.60 15.14
CA VAL A 9 2.13 -0.31 14.66
C VAL A 9 1.25 0.82 15.16
N SER A 10 1.86 1.86 15.72
CA SER A 10 1.16 3.03 16.25
C SER A 10 1.97 4.29 16.01
N SER A 11 1.50 5.20 15.16
CA SER A 11 2.15 6.50 14.99
C SER A 11 2.02 7.39 16.22
N LEU A 12 1.08 7.08 17.13
CA LEU A 12 0.81 7.85 18.34
C LEU A 12 1.75 7.48 19.49
N ASN A 13 1.92 6.17 19.75
CA ASN A 13 2.58 5.66 20.94
C ASN A 13 3.76 4.73 20.63
N GLY A 14 4.00 4.40 19.34
CA GLY A 14 5.04 3.47 18.93
C GLY A 14 6.44 4.06 18.97
N ASN A 15 7.42 3.17 18.90
CA ASN A 15 8.84 3.52 18.76
C ASN A 15 9.50 2.46 17.86
N ASP A 16 10.25 2.90 16.84
CA ASP A 16 10.89 1.99 15.88
C ASP A 16 12.10 1.23 16.43
N GLU A 17 12.52 1.54 17.66
CA GLU A 17 13.48 0.74 18.42
C GLU A 17 12.84 -0.49 19.12
N ASN A 18 11.51 -0.56 19.16
CA ASN A 18 10.77 -1.67 19.72
C ASN A 18 10.81 -2.92 18.80
N ASP A 19 10.29 -4.04 19.32
CA ASP A 19 10.17 -5.30 18.56
C ASP A 19 8.85 -5.44 17.78
N GLY A 20 7.87 -4.58 18.04
CA GLY A 20 6.56 -4.59 17.40
C GLY A 20 5.66 -5.77 17.80
N LEU A 21 6.01 -6.57 18.82
CA LEU A 21 5.32 -7.83 19.12
C LEU A 21 4.15 -7.68 20.09
N SER A 22 3.91 -6.50 20.62
CA SER A 22 2.77 -6.18 21.49
C SER A 22 2.32 -4.74 21.30
N GLU A 23 1.13 -4.41 21.77
CA GLU A 23 0.62 -3.03 21.76
C GLU A 23 1.54 -2.05 22.51
N SER A 24 2.14 -2.51 23.62
CA SER A 24 3.08 -1.70 24.42
C SER A 24 4.46 -1.55 23.79
N THR A 25 4.83 -2.43 22.89
CA THR A 25 6.10 -2.40 22.15
C THR A 25 5.89 -2.19 20.66
N ALA A 26 4.79 -1.50 20.28
CA ALA A 26 4.45 -1.24 18.89
C ALA A 26 5.57 -0.46 18.17
N PHE A 27 5.76 -0.75 16.88
CA PHE A 27 6.54 0.10 15.98
C PHE A 27 5.86 1.45 15.80
N LYS A 28 6.62 2.47 15.45
CA LYS A 28 6.08 3.80 15.17
C LYS A 28 5.68 3.96 13.72
N SER A 29 6.45 3.43 12.80
CA SER A 29 6.30 3.65 11.36
C SER A 29 5.96 2.38 10.58
N LEU A 30 5.32 2.54 9.43
CA LEU A 30 5.08 1.47 8.46
C LEU A 30 6.38 0.99 7.82
N ASN A 31 7.45 1.81 7.87
CA ASN A 31 8.73 1.42 7.32
C ASN A 31 9.28 0.14 7.97
N LYS A 32 9.01 -0.05 9.27
CA LYS A 32 9.41 -1.27 9.98
C LYS A 32 8.73 -2.52 9.41
N ILE A 33 7.48 -2.39 8.95
CA ILE A 33 6.76 -3.49 8.29
C ILE A 33 7.31 -3.73 6.88
N ASN A 34 7.68 -2.67 6.15
CA ASN A 34 8.29 -2.79 4.82
C ASN A 34 9.65 -3.51 4.84
N GLU A 35 10.33 -3.53 5.98
CA GLU A 35 11.60 -4.23 6.19
C GLU A 35 11.42 -5.72 6.57
N ILE A 36 10.19 -6.14 6.91
CA ILE A 36 9.88 -7.50 7.34
C ILE A 36 9.37 -8.31 6.14
N GLU A 37 9.93 -9.48 5.96
CA GLU A 37 9.37 -10.50 5.07
C GLU A 37 8.25 -11.24 5.82
N LEU A 38 6.99 -10.83 5.54
CA LEU A 38 5.82 -11.44 6.17
C LEU A 38 5.66 -12.88 5.72
N ALA A 39 5.51 -13.78 6.69
CA ALA A 39 5.20 -15.18 6.46
C ALA A 39 3.68 -15.41 6.38
N PRO A 40 3.21 -16.49 5.75
CA PRO A 40 1.81 -16.88 5.80
C PRO A 40 1.29 -16.94 7.24
N GLY A 41 0.11 -16.34 7.46
CA GLY A 41 -0.53 -16.23 8.78
C GLY A 41 -0.04 -15.06 9.64
N ASP A 42 1.00 -14.33 9.23
CA ASP A 42 1.42 -13.12 9.94
C ASP A 42 0.33 -12.05 9.90
N LYS A 43 0.28 -11.25 10.97
CA LYS A 43 -0.70 -10.16 11.12
C LYS A 43 0.00 -8.84 11.38
N VAL A 44 -0.53 -7.77 10.80
CA VAL A 44 -0.10 -6.40 11.06
C VAL A 44 -1.30 -5.59 11.54
N PHE A 45 -1.23 -5.10 12.74
CA PHE A 45 -2.29 -4.35 13.40
C PHE A 45 -1.89 -2.88 13.55
N LEU A 46 -2.69 -1.99 12.94
CA LEU A 46 -2.49 -0.54 12.98
C LEU A 46 -3.42 0.07 14.02
N LEU A 47 -2.89 0.85 14.96
CA LEU A 47 -3.70 1.46 16.00
C LEU A 47 -4.69 2.47 15.41
N LYS A 48 -5.96 2.36 15.75
CA LYS A 48 -6.99 3.37 15.42
C LYS A 48 -6.58 4.76 15.90
N GLY A 49 -6.89 5.78 15.09
CA GLY A 49 -6.46 7.15 15.32
C GLY A 49 -5.02 7.46 14.90
N SER A 50 -4.22 6.44 14.52
CA SER A 50 -2.89 6.67 13.94
C SER A 50 -2.98 7.32 12.56
N VAL A 51 -2.09 8.28 12.29
CA VAL A 51 -1.88 8.86 10.98
C VAL A 51 -0.42 8.67 10.58
N PHE A 52 -0.21 7.93 9.50
CA PHE A 52 1.11 7.63 8.93
C PHE A 52 1.39 8.61 7.79
N GLU A 53 1.97 9.76 8.13
CA GLU A 53 2.23 10.86 7.20
C GLU A 53 3.48 10.63 6.35
N ASN A 54 3.33 10.75 5.03
CA ASN A 54 4.40 10.51 4.04
C ASN A 54 4.91 9.06 4.07
N GLU A 55 4.08 8.14 4.55
CA GLU A 55 4.40 6.73 4.66
C GLU A 55 3.58 5.89 3.68
N PHE A 56 3.98 4.65 3.51
CA PHE A 56 3.39 3.69 2.60
C PHE A 56 3.64 2.26 3.10
N LEU A 57 2.88 1.32 2.59
CA LEU A 57 3.04 -0.10 2.88
C LEU A 57 3.29 -0.87 1.58
N HIS A 58 4.52 -1.33 1.38
CA HIS A 58 4.93 -2.06 0.20
C HIS A 58 5.35 -3.48 0.54
N LEU A 59 4.49 -4.43 0.21
CA LEU A 59 4.72 -5.85 0.41
C LEU A 59 5.14 -6.51 -0.90
N LYS A 60 6.08 -7.45 -0.82
CA LYS A 60 6.62 -8.14 -2.00
C LYS A 60 6.82 -9.62 -1.72
N ASN A 61 6.47 -10.44 -2.72
CA ASN A 61 6.79 -11.87 -2.76
C ASN A 61 6.33 -12.66 -1.53
N CYS A 62 5.19 -12.33 -0.95
CA CYS A 62 4.68 -12.99 0.25
C CYS A 62 3.28 -13.57 0.06
N GLY A 63 2.85 -14.41 1.03
CA GLY A 63 1.60 -15.14 1.00
C GLY A 63 1.69 -16.47 0.24
N ASP A 64 0.80 -17.37 0.58
CA ASP A 64 0.64 -18.71 -0.04
C ASP A 64 -0.82 -19.12 0.08
N ILE A 65 -1.46 -19.44 -1.05
CA ILE A 65 -2.88 -19.82 -1.09
C ILE A 65 -3.17 -21.10 -0.29
N ASN A 66 -2.17 -21.95 -0.08
CA ASN A 66 -2.30 -23.21 0.66
C ASN A 66 -1.96 -23.08 2.15
N ALA A 67 -1.74 -21.87 2.64
CA ALA A 67 -1.37 -21.59 4.02
C ALA A 67 -2.32 -20.56 4.66
N ASP A 68 -2.05 -20.15 5.90
CA ASP A 68 -2.87 -19.15 6.59
C ASP A 68 -2.72 -17.77 5.94
N MET A 69 -3.84 -17.04 5.87
CA MET A 69 -3.91 -15.71 5.26
C MET A 69 -3.09 -14.69 6.04
N ILE A 70 -2.34 -13.84 5.35
CA ILE A 70 -1.75 -12.63 5.93
C ILE A 70 -2.87 -11.63 6.19
N GLU A 71 -2.88 -10.98 7.34
CA GLU A 71 -3.92 -10.01 7.70
C GLU A 71 -3.30 -8.66 8.06
N ILE A 72 -3.80 -7.60 7.45
CA ILE A 72 -3.46 -6.21 7.79
C ILE A 72 -4.75 -5.48 8.16
N THR A 73 -4.87 -5.04 9.39
CA THR A 73 -6.11 -4.44 9.89
C THR A 73 -5.84 -3.44 11.01
N SER A 74 -6.90 -2.80 11.51
CA SER A 74 -6.83 -1.92 12.66
C SER A 74 -7.01 -2.66 13.99
N TYR A 75 -6.51 -2.06 15.07
CA TYR A 75 -6.80 -2.47 16.45
C TYR A 75 -7.09 -1.26 17.33
N GLY A 76 -7.56 -1.51 18.54
CA GLY A 76 -7.98 -0.50 19.51
C GLY A 76 -9.50 -0.30 19.48
N ASP A 77 -10.05 0.01 20.66
CA ASP A 77 -11.50 0.09 20.87
C ASP A 77 -12.12 1.38 20.34
N ASN A 78 -11.35 2.46 20.32
CA ASN A 78 -11.82 3.80 19.99
C ASN A 78 -10.89 4.51 19.02
N GLY A 79 -11.45 5.46 18.28
CA GLY A 79 -10.72 6.29 17.32
C GLY A 79 -11.16 6.06 15.87
N ASP A 80 -10.75 6.97 15.02
CA ASP A 80 -10.94 6.87 13.58
C ASP A 80 -10.10 5.72 13.00
N LEU A 81 -10.42 5.28 11.80
CA LEU A 81 -9.59 4.32 11.09
C LEU A 81 -8.13 4.80 11.03
N PRO A 82 -7.15 3.90 11.18
CA PRO A 82 -5.76 4.27 10.94
C PRO A 82 -5.61 4.75 9.50
N LYS A 83 -4.90 5.86 9.32
CA LYS A 83 -4.77 6.53 8.02
C LYS A 83 -3.36 6.42 7.47
N ILE A 84 -3.25 5.92 6.26
CA ILE A 84 -2.02 5.98 5.46
C ILE A 84 -2.14 7.19 4.53
N ASN A 85 -1.38 8.26 4.81
CA ASN A 85 -1.36 9.47 4.02
C ASN A 85 -0.02 9.58 3.27
N THR A 86 0.01 9.04 2.06
CA THR A 86 1.28 8.79 1.34
C THR A 86 1.88 10.03 0.71
N ASN A 87 1.06 10.99 0.27
CA ASN A 87 1.52 12.27 -0.30
C ASN A 87 2.57 12.11 -1.44
N GLY A 88 2.39 11.11 -2.31
CA GLY A 88 3.30 10.85 -3.42
C GLY A 88 4.61 10.15 -3.04
N LYS A 89 4.77 9.74 -1.80
CA LYS A 89 5.85 8.81 -1.40
C LYS A 89 5.50 7.39 -1.88
N GLY A 90 6.19 6.38 -1.42
CA GLY A 90 5.92 5.01 -1.85
C GLY A 90 6.10 4.82 -3.36
N VAL A 91 7.20 5.36 -3.89
CA VAL A 91 7.49 5.32 -5.32
C VAL A 91 8.07 3.97 -5.70
N TRP A 92 7.53 3.38 -6.77
CA TRP A 92 8.05 2.17 -7.38
C TRP A 92 8.03 2.30 -8.89
N TYR A 93 8.80 1.47 -9.59
CA TYR A 93 8.89 1.50 -11.03
C TYR A 93 7.93 0.48 -11.64
N GLN A 94 6.99 0.97 -12.45
CA GLN A 94 6.06 0.14 -13.21
C GLN A 94 6.62 -0.10 -14.60
N ASP A 95 6.71 -1.36 -14.99
CA ASP A 95 6.99 -1.80 -16.35
C ASP A 95 5.86 -2.75 -16.77
N TYR A 96 5.03 -2.28 -17.68
CA TYR A 96 3.90 -3.07 -18.22
C TYR A 96 4.34 -4.10 -19.30
N GLY A 97 5.64 -4.22 -19.57
CA GLY A 97 6.19 -5.10 -20.59
C GLY A 97 6.19 -4.47 -21.98
N ASN A 98 5.82 -5.25 -23.00
CA ASN A 98 5.85 -4.77 -24.36
C ASN A 98 4.67 -3.84 -24.67
N GLU A 99 5.01 -2.78 -25.33
CA GLU A 99 4.23 -1.83 -26.10
C GLU A 99 2.70 -1.92 -25.98
N LEU A 100 2.15 -1.25 -24.99
CA LEU A 100 0.78 -0.78 -25.03
C LEU A 100 0.72 0.51 -25.87
N ASP A 101 1.43 0.52 -27.00
CA ASP A 101 1.57 1.70 -27.83
C ASP A 101 0.30 2.00 -28.63
N PHE A 102 -0.66 2.53 -27.92
CA PHE A 102 -1.79 3.20 -28.52
C PHE A 102 -1.71 4.70 -28.20
N GLY A 103 -1.17 5.47 -29.12
CA GLY A 103 -1.35 6.91 -29.15
C GLY A 103 -0.82 7.67 -27.93
N GLY A 104 0.41 7.36 -27.49
CA GLY A 104 1.10 8.11 -26.45
C GLY A 104 0.88 7.60 -25.03
N HIS A 105 0.50 6.35 -24.85
CA HIS A 105 0.55 5.69 -23.53
C HIS A 105 2.00 5.43 -23.13
N VAL A 106 2.33 5.80 -21.89
CA VAL A 106 3.62 5.46 -21.31
C VAL A 106 3.47 4.14 -20.57
N TYR A 107 4.18 3.13 -20.99
CA TYR A 107 4.14 1.78 -20.42
C TYR A 107 5.23 1.50 -19.39
N LYS A 108 6.04 2.50 -19.07
CA LYS A 108 7.09 2.44 -18.04
C LYS A 108 7.17 3.77 -17.33
N GLY A 109 7.28 3.74 -16.02
CA GLY A 109 7.44 4.96 -15.25
C GLY A 109 7.37 4.73 -13.74
N ASN A 110 7.64 5.78 -13.02
CA ASN A 110 7.49 5.80 -11.58
C ASN A 110 6.02 6.03 -11.22
N VAL A 111 5.54 5.26 -10.25
CA VAL A 111 4.20 5.34 -9.69
C VAL A 111 4.32 5.45 -8.17
N SER A 112 3.48 6.25 -7.54
CA SER A 112 3.34 6.26 -6.09
C SER A 112 2.12 5.43 -5.68
N SER A 113 2.30 4.46 -4.81
CA SER A 113 1.21 3.66 -4.24
C SER A 113 1.25 3.73 -2.72
N ALA A 114 0.08 3.96 -2.10
CA ALA A 114 0.00 3.95 -0.64
C ALA A 114 0.15 2.52 -0.11
N ILE A 115 -0.51 1.57 -0.75
CA ILE A 115 -0.29 0.14 -0.52
C ILE A 115 0.10 -0.50 -1.84
N LEU A 116 1.23 -1.21 -1.86
CA LEU A 116 1.67 -2.00 -2.99
C LEU A 116 1.75 -3.48 -2.60
N LEU A 117 1.07 -4.32 -3.36
CA LEU A 117 1.10 -5.78 -3.28
C LEU A 117 1.78 -6.31 -4.54
N TYR A 118 3.10 -6.48 -4.48
CA TYR A 118 3.89 -6.91 -5.63
C TYR A 118 4.21 -8.40 -5.52
N ASP A 119 3.56 -9.22 -6.36
CA ASP A 119 3.63 -10.68 -6.25
C ASP A 119 3.19 -11.20 -4.86
N VAL A 120 2.09 -10.66 -4.33
CA VAL A 120 1.50 -11.00 -3.02
C VAL A 120 0.16 -11.70 -3.23
N GLU A 121 -0.07 -12.79 -2.54
CA GLU A 121 -1.34 -13.51 -2.55
C GLU A 121 -1.79 -13.91 -1.14
N ASN A 122 -3.03 -14.36 -1.02
CA ASN A 122 -3.65 -14.81 0.23
C ASN A 122 -3.51 -13.77 1.36
N ILE A 123 -4.00 -12.58 1.10
CA ILE A 123 -3.93 -11.42 2.01
C ILE A 123 -5.29 -10.76 2.17
N LEU A 124 -5.57 -10.36 3.40
CA LEU A 124 -6.69 -9.48 3.77
C LEU A 124 -6.14 -8.12 4.21
N ILE A 125 -6.65 -7.05 3.62
CA ILE A 125 -6.39 -5.67 4.07
C ILE A 125 -7.74 -5.04 4.38
N LYS A 126 -7.93 -4.59 5.62
CA LYS A 126 -9.22 -4.05 6.02
C LYS A 126 -9.12 -2.95 7.09
N ASP A 127 -10.21 -2.20 7.23
CA ASP A 127 -10.41 -1.18 8.27
C ASP A 127 -9.29 -0.10 8.24
N ILE A 128 -8.97 0.45 7.07
CA ILE A 128 -7.90 1.44 6.88
C ILE A 128 -8.41 2.59 6.01
N GLU A 129 -8.09 3.82 6.38
CA GLU A 129 -8.22 5.02 5.53
C GLU A 129 -6.94 5.23 4.72
N ILE A 130 -7.09 5.52 3.43
CA ILE A 130 -5.96 5.63 2.50
C ILE A 130 -6.09 6.90 1.65
N THR A 131 -5.06 7.72 1.65
CA THR A 131 -4.96 8.89 0.77
C THR A 131 -3.58 8.96 0.12
N ASN A 132 -3.53 9.49 -1.09
CA ASN A 132 -2.28 9.67 -1.82
C ASN A 132 -2.37 10.91 -2.71
N LYS A 133 -2.52 12.08 -2.09
CA LYS A 133 -2.67 13.33 -2.81
C LYS A 133 -1.39 14.16 -2.82
N GLU A 134 -1.33 15.04 -3.78
CA GLU A 134 -0.38 16.12 -3.83
C GLU A 134 -1.10 17.45 -3.60
N LYS A 135 -0.41 18.38 -3.01
CA LYS A 135 -0.92 19.76 -2.89
C LYS A 135 -0.68 20.48 -4.22
N PHE A 136 -1.69 20.50 -5.05
CA PHE A 136 -1.68 21.33 -6.26
C PHE A 136 -2.10 22.74 -5.93
N LYS A 137 -1.42 23.71 -6.52
CA LYS A 137 -1.79 25.12 -6.36
C LYS A 137 -2.83 25.57 -7.39
N ASP A 138 -2.84 24.90 -8.54
CA ASP A 138 -3.67 25.23 -9.69
C ASP A 138 -3.81 24.04 -10.64
N MET A 139 -4.65 24.18 -11.65
CA MET A 139 -4.91 23.12 -12.64
C MET A 139 -3.71 22.87 -13.56
N GLU A 140 -2.89 23.89 -13.84
CA GLU A 140 -1.70 23.70 -14.67
C GLU A 140 -0.71 22.80 -13.96
N SER A 141 -0.46 23.01 -12.67
CA SER A 141 0.37 22.13 -11.86
C SER A 141 -0.18 20.70 -11.81
N TYR A 142 -1.49 20.57 -11.73
CA TYR A 142 -2.13 19.26 -11.73
C TYR A 142 -1.93 18.50 -13.04
N CYS A 143 -1.96 19.20 -14.14
CA CYS A 143 -1.88 18.64 -15.49
C CYS A 143 -0.46 18.53 -16.05
N ALA A 144 0.57 18.86 -15.27
CA ALA A 144 1.94 18.81 -15.73
C ALA A 144 2.37 17.38 -16.09
N ALA A 145 3.06 17.24 -17.21
CA ALA A 145 3.45 15.95 -17.77
C ALA A 145 4.47 15.18 -16.91
N ASP A 146 5.16 15.85 -16.02
CA ASP A 146 6.12 15.27 -15.08
C ASP A 146 5.47 14.76 -13.78
N LYS A 147 4.16 14.95 -13.63
CA LYS A 147 3.43 14.42 -12.46
C LYS A 147 3.34 12.91 -12.54
N MET A 148 3.58 12.31 -11.40
CA MET A 148 3.58 10.86 -11.24
C MET A 148 2.15 10.33 -11.07
N ASP A 149 1.90 9.14 -11.59
CA ASP A 149 0.68 8.39 -11.30
C ASP A 149 0.60 8.03 -9.81
N ARG A 150 -0.63 7.97 -9.30
CA ARG A 150 -0.87 7.67 -7.89
C ARG A 150 -2.02 6.68 -7.72
N THR A 151 -1.80 5.72 -6.82
CA THR A 151 -2.83 4.75 -6.44
C THR A 151 -3.00 4.73 -4.92
N GLY A 152 -4.20 4.36 -4.48
CA GLY A 152 -4.43 3.95 -3.11
C GLY A 152 -3.85 2.56 -2.88
N VAL A 153 -4.40 1.55 -3.52
CA VAL A 153 -3.89 0.17 -3.49
C VAL A 153 -3.50 -0.25 -4.90
N ALA A 154 -2.29 -0.76 -5.07
CA ALA A 154 -1.84 -1.40 -6.30
C ALA A 154 -1.53 -2.89 -6.03
N ALA A 155 -2.10 -3.79 -6.83
CA ALA A 155 -1.79 -5.22 -6.80
C ALA A 155 -1.21 -5.63 -8.16
N VAL A 156 0.00 -6.18 -8.15
CA VAL A 156 0.77 -6.49 -9.37
C VAL A 156 1.20 -7.95 -9.36
N ALA A 157 0.78 -8.71 -10.36
CA ALA A 157 1.26 -10.05 -10.64
C ALA A 157 2.36 -9.98 -11.72
N LYS A 158 3.62 -9.98 -11.33
CA LYS A 158 4.74 -9.83 -12.28
C LYS A 158 5.51 -11.12 -12.53
N ASN A 159 5.86 -11.84 -11.48
CA ASN A 159 6.75 -13.00 -11.58
C ASN A 159 6.12 -14.31 -11.11
N ARG A 160 5.03 -14.24 -10.35
CA ARG A 160 4.35 -15.43 -9.78
C ARG A 160 3.21 -15.98 -10.64
N GLY A 161 2.96 -15.39 -11.81
CA GLY A 161 1.84 -15.77 -12.66
C GLY A 161 0.49 -15.34 -12.07
N THR A 162 -0.40 -16.27 -11.77
CA THR A 162 -1.70 -15.95 -11.18
C THR A 162 -1.56 -15.79 -9.65
N LEU A 163 -2.06 -14.68 -9.12
CA LEU A 163 -2.19 -14.42 -7.69
C LEU A 163 -3.62 -14.71 -7.25
N HIS A 164 -3.77 -15.25 -6.05
CA HIS A 164 -5.06 -15.67 -5.50
C HIS A 164 -5.37 -14.97 -4.18
N SER A 165 -6.68 -14.79 -3.90
CA SER A 165 -7.18 -14.35 -2.59
C SER A 165 -6.58 -13.04 -2.09
N ILE A 166 -6.66 -11.98 -2.89
CA ILE A 166 -6.44 -10.61 -2.41
C ILE A 166 -7.81 -10.05 -2.01
N THR A 167 -8.00 -9.82 -0.72
CA THR A 167 -9.24 -9.29 -0.16
C THR A 167 -9.02 -7.88 0.38
N LEU A 168 -9.82 -6.95 -0.10
CA LEU A 168 -9.87 -5.56 0.37
C LEU A 168 -11.26 -5.32 0.96
N ASP A 169 -11.32 -5.03 2.25
CA ASP A 169 -12.57 -4.94 3.00
C ASP A 169 -12.61 -3.66 3.84
N ASN A 170 -13.74 -2.97 3.84
CA ASN A 170 -13.96 -1.75 4.62
C ASN A 170 -12.79 -0.74 4.54
N LEU A 171 -12.34 -0.44 3.32
CA LEU A 171 -11.31 0.58 3.05
C LEU A 171 -11.97 1.91 2.70
N PHE A 172 -11.51 2.99 3.30
CA PHE A 172 -11.90 4.34 2.91
C PHE A 172 -10.79 4.98 2.07
N ILE A 173 -10.88 4.82 0.75
CA ILE A 173 -9.87 5.30 -0.21
C ILE A 173 -10.37 6.57 -0.86
N HIS A 174 -9.67 7.67 -0.67
CA HIS A 174 -10.06 8.97 -1.21
C HIS A 174 -8.84 9.89 -1.44
N ASP A 175 -9.04 11.02 -2.09
CA ASP A 175 -7.96 11.97 -2.39
C ASP A 175 -6.76 11.30 -3.09
N ILE A 176 -7.05 10.44 -4.06
CA ILE A 176 -6.03 9.82 -4.91
C ILE A 176 -5.94 10.63 -6.19
N ASN A 177 -4.96 11.50 -6.29
CA ASN A 177 -4.85 12.43 -7.42
C ASN A 177 -3.45 12.41 -8.06
N GLY A 178 -3.28 11.50 -8.99
CA GLY A 178 -2.11 11.45 -9.85
C GLY A 178 -2.24 12.28 -11.12
N ASN A 179 -1.37 12.04 -12.08
CA ASN A 179 -1.38 12.70 -13.36
C ASN A 179 -2.56 12.23 -14.24
N VAL A 180 -3.48 13.13 -14.55
CA VAL A 180 -4.67 12.81 -15.36
C VAL A 180 -4.46 12.97 -16.87
N TYR A 181 -3.34 13.53 -17.30
CA TYR A 181 -3.10 13.85 -18.71
C TYR A 181 -2.10 12.95 -19.41
N ASN A 182 -1.21 12.34 -18.70
CA ASN A 182 -0.22 11.42 -19.29
C ASN A 182 -0.78 10.01 -19.42
N LYS A 183 -1.88 9.78 -19.90
CA LYS A 183 -2.44 8.46 -20.24
C LYS A 183 -1.70 7.28 -19.56
N HIS A 184 -1.15 7.54 -18.37
CA HIS A 184 -0.61 6.51 -17.51
C HIS A 184 -1.76 5.65 -17.03
N MET A 185 -1.52 4.40 -16.80
CA MET A 185 -2.57 3.44 -16.54
C MET A 185 -2.79 3.16 -15.05
N ASN A 186 -2.04 3.87 -14.17
CA ASN A 186 -1.94 3.54 -12.75
C ASN A 186 -2.47 4.65 -11.83
N ASN A 187 -3.53 5.32 -12.23
CA ASN A 187 -4.21 6.33 -11.40
C ASN A 187 -5.53 5.77 -10.87
N GLY A 188 -5.76 5.92 -9.59
CA GLY A 188 -7.06 5.59 -8.99
C GLY A 188 -6.99 4.98 -7.62
N GLY A 189 -8.15 4.73 -7.04
CA GLY A 189 -8.25 4.15 -5.69
C GLY A 189 -7.62 2.76 -5.61
N ILE A 190 -7.96 1.88 -6.56
CA ILE A 190 -7.46 0.50 -6.63
C ILE A 190 -7.03 0.22 -8.07
N TYR A 191 -5.85 -0.37 -8.22
CA TYR A 191 -5.28 -0.77 -9.49
C TYR A 191 -4.77 -2.21 -9.41
N ILE A 192 -5.19 -3.04 -10.36
CA ILE A 192 -4.79 -4.46 -10.44
C ILE A 192 -4.25 -4.73 -11.83
N THR A 193 -3.06 -5.34 -11.91
CA THR A 193 -2.41 -5.67 -13.18
C THR A 193 -1.62 -6.97 -13.10
N CYS A 194 -1.40 -7.58 -14.25
CA CYS A 194 -0.56 -8.77 -14.46
C CYS A 194 0.36 -8.57 -15.68
#